data_99c8635a5809e9dea4aa89ec6fac49cb
#
_entry.id   99c8635a5809e9dea4aa89ec6fac49cb
#
_cell.length_a   1.000
_cell.length_b   1.000
_cell.length_c   1.000
_cell.angle_alpha   90.00
_cell.angle_beta   90.00
_cell.angle_gamma   90.00
#
_symmetry.space_group_name_H-M   'P 1'
#
loop_
_entity.id
_entity.type
_entity.pdbx_description
1 polymer ?
#
loop_
_entity_poly.entity_id
_entity_poly.type
_entity_poly.pdbx_seq_one_letter_code
_entity_poly.pdbx_strand_id
1 'polypeptide(L)'
;PISKTTGIIMDDRILLDAGSGGRASQRLISQCFMRHFSNPLLDRMDDAALLDIKGPLAMSTDSYTVTPLFFAGGSIGTLAVHGTVNDVAMLGARPRYLSCACIIEEGLELSILDRVVADMAAAAQTAGVHIVTGDTKVVPRGMCDKIFINTTGVGEIFASPVPSGHAARPGDAVLVSGALGDHGLTVMGS
;
A
#
# COMPACT_ATOMS: atom_id res chain seq x y z
N PRO A 1 2.71 -38.49 22.73
CA PRO A 1 1.48 -37.73 22.80
C PRO A 1 1.72 -36.42 22.06
N ILE A 2 1.10 -36.33 20.90
CA ILE A 2 1.19 -35.17 20.01
C ILE A 2 0.33 -34.09 20.62
N SER A 3 0.93 -33.01 21.07
CA SER A 3 0.23 -31.79 21.49
C SER A 3 -0.57 -31.26 20.32
N LYS A 4 -1.91 -31.36 20.42
CA LYS A 4 -2.84 -30.67 19.51
C LYS A 4 -2.67 -29.18 19.75
N THR A 5 -2.00 -28.48 18.84
CA THR A 5 -2.02 -27.03 18.76
C THR A 5 -3.46 -26.62 18.52
N THR A 6 -4.12 -26.16 19.55
CA THR A 6 -5.47 -25.60 19.50
C THR A 6 -5.39 -24.36 18.61
N GLY A 7 -5.83 -24.46 17.37
CA GLY A 7 -6.04 -23.32 16.50
C GLY A 7 -7.02 -22.38 17.19
N ILE A 8 -6.53 -21.25 17.63
CA ILE A 8 -7.37 -20.15 18.14
C ILE A 8 -8.16 -19.69 16.93
N ILE A 9 -9.46 -19.94 16.91
CA ILE A 9 -10.39 -19.39 15.92
C ILE A 9 -10.25 -17.88 16.07
N MET A 10 -9.68 -17.21 15.05
CA MET A 10 -9.74 -15.77 14.96
C MET A 10 -11.21 -15.39 14.72
N ASP A 11 -11.65 -14.35 15.41
CA ASP A 11 -12.90 -13.68 15.05
C ASP A 11 -12.81 -13.30 13.56
N ASP A 12 -13.81 -13.64 12.77
CA ASP A 12 -13.81 -13.39 11.32
C ASP A 12 -13.81 -11.87 11.00
N ARG A 13 -13.89 -11.03 12.04
CA ARG A 13 -13.98 -9.57 11.93
C ARG A 13 -12.90 -8.87 12.76
N ILE A 14 -12.45 -7.74 12.25
CA ILE A 14 -11.48 -6.88 12.92
C ILE A 14 -12.20 -6.08 14.01
N LEU A 15 -11.67 -6.14 15.23
CA LEU A 15 -12.19 -5.42 16.40
C LEU A 15 -11.27 -4.23 16.74
N LEU A 16 -11.79 -3.28 17.52
CA LEU A 16 -11.06 -2.04 17.91
C LEU A 16 -9.73 -2.32 18.60
N ASP A 17 -9.63 -3.37 19.40
CA ASP A 17 -8.41 -3.74 20.10
C ASP A 17 -7.25 -4.14 19.17
N ALA A 18 -7.57 -4.57 17.94
CA ALA A 18 -6.56 -4.86 16.93
C ALA A 18 -5.79 -3.62 16.46
N GLY A 19 -6.30 -2.41 16.69
CA GLY A 19 -5.65 -1.14 16.35
C GLY A 19 -4.98 -0.42 17.53
N SER A 20 -5.04 -0.97 18.76
CA SER A 20 -4.60 -0.27 19.97
C SER A 20 -3.20 -0.66 20.48
N GLY A 21 -2.44 -1.44 19.73
CA GLY A 21 -1.21 -2.08 20.21
C GLY A 21 -1.51 -3.37 21.00
N GLY A 22 -0.51 -4.02 21.52
CA GLY A 22 -0.69 -5.24 22.29
C GLY A 22 -0.94 -6.49 21.45
N ARG A 23 -1.51 -7.54 22.07
CA ARG A 23 -1.58 -8.87 21.47
C ARG A 23 -2.50 -8.96 20.25
N ALA A 24 -3.61 -8.23 20.25
CA ALA A 24 -4.56 -8.25 19.13
C ALA A 24 -3.92 -7.62 17.89
N SER A 25 -3.27 -6.45 18.03
CA SER A 25 -2.52 -5.81 16.95
C SER A 25 -1.39 -6.68 16.44
N GLN A 26 -0.61 -7.31 17.32
CA GLN A 26 0.47 -8.22 16.93
C GLN A 26 -0.04 -9.41 16.13
N ARG A 27 -1.21 -9.97 16.50
CA ARG A 27 -1.84 -11.05 15.73
C ARG A 27 -2.25 -10.57 14.34
N LEU A 28 -2.94 -9.43 14.24
CA LEU A 28 -3.34 -8.87 12.95
C LEU A 28 -2.13 -8.63 12.05
N ILE A 29 -1.08 -7.99 12.58
CA ILE A 29 0.15 -7.71 11.85
C ILE A 29 0.79 -9.03 11.37
N SER A 30 1.00 -10.00 12.26
CA SER A 30 1.70 -11.23 11.91
C SER A 30 0.91 -12.13 10.96
N GLN A 31 -0.40 -12.21 11.11
CA GLN A 31 -1.24 -13.16 10.36
C GLN A 31 -1.73 -12.61 9.02
N CYS A 32 -1.84 -11.28 8.88
CA CYS A 32 -2.27 -10.64 7.66
C CYS A 32 -1.10 -9.94 6.96
N PHE A 33 -0.54 -8.89 7.54
CA PHE A 33 0.46 -8.06 6.86
C PHE A 33 1.79 -8.79 6.63
N MET A 34 2.37 -9.37 7.68
CA MET A 34 3.67 -10.06 7.57
C MET A 34 3.61 -11.30 6.66
N ARG A 35 2.45 -11.94 6.58
CA ARG A 35 2.24 -13.08 5.67
C ARG A 35 2.48 -12.71 4.21
N HIS A 36 2.17 -11.48 3.82
CA HIS A 36 2.24 -11.01 2.43
C HIS A 36 3.42 -10.06 2.17
N PHE A 37 3.81 -9.24 3.16
CA PHE A 37 4.83 -8.19 3.00
C PHE A 37 6.22 -8.59 3.48
N SER A 38 6.41 -9.80 4.05
CA SER A 38 7.69 -10.25 4.60
C SER A 38 8.86 -9.96 3.65
N ASN A 39 9.86 -9.27 4.17
CA ASN A 39 11.14 -9.00 3.53
C ASN A 39 12.20 -8.66 4.58
N PRO A 40 13.51 -8.71 4.27
CA PRO A 40 14.58 -8.55 5.26
C PRO A 40 14.58 -7.23 6.05
N LEU A 41 13.90 -6.17 5.55
CA LEU A 41 13.79 -4.89 6.24
C LEU A 41 12.59 -4.89 7.19
N LEU A 42 11.41 -5.30 6.71
CA LEU A 42 10.19 -5.32 7.49
C LEU A 42 10.23 -6.39 8.60
N ASP A 43 10.86 -7.53 8.34
CA ASP A 43 10.94 -8.67 9.28
C ASP A 43 11.73 -8.34 10.55
N ARG A 44 12.49 -7.24 10.56
CA ARG A 44 13.19 -6.74 11.75
C ARG A 44 12.22 -6.21 12.81
N MET A 45 11.02 -5.82 12.39
CA MET A 45 9.97 -5.27 13.27
C MET A 45 10.45 -4.09 14.13
N ASP A 46 11.42 -3.32 13.60
CA ASP A 46 11.90 -2.08 14.22
C ASP A 46 10.86 -0.96 14.04
N ASP A 47 10.91 0.08 14.87
CA ASP A 47 10.03 1.25 14.77
C ASP A 47 10.20 2.03 13.46
N ALA A 48 11.33 1.87 12.79
CA ALA A 48 11.61 2.48 11.50
C ALA A 48 12.46 1.56 10.61
N ALA A 49 12.25 1.65 9.30
CA ALA A 49 13.07 0.92 8.33
C ALA A 49 14.39 1.65 8.06
N LEU A 50 15.50 0.95 8.18
CA LEU A 50 16.80 1.45 7.74
C LEU A 50 16.96 1.23 6.25
N LEU A 51 16.99 2.32 5.47
CA LEU A 51 17.08 2.28 4.02
C LEU A 51 18.51 2.59 3.57
N ASP A 52 19.06 1.75 2.70
CA ASP A 52 20.34 2.02 2.01
C ASP A 52 20.02 2.56 0.61
N ILE A 53 19.98 3.89 0.49
CA ILE A 53 19.70 4.61 -0.74
C ILE A 53 20.80 5.64 -0.99
N LYS A 54 21.25 5.74 -2.24
CA LYS A 54 22.32 6.65 -2.65
C LYS A 54 21.81 7.77 -3.57
N GLY A 55 22.40 8.94 -3.44
CA GLY A 55 22.12 10.07 -4.34
C GLY A 55 20.86 10.86 -4.01
N PRO A 56 20.37 11.69 -4.95
CA PRO A 56 19.13 12.40 -4.81
C PRO A 56 17.93 11.44 -4.77
N LEU A 57 16.96 11.77 -3.91
CA LEU A 57 15.77 10.93 -3.71
C LEU A 57 14.52 11.62 -4.25
N ALA A 58 13.63 10.82 -4.83
CA ALA A 58 12.24 11.18 -5.05
C ALA A 58 11.39 10.57 -3.94
N MET A 59 10.42 11.33 -3.44
CA MET A 59 9.46 10.88 -2.44
C MET A 59 8.08 11.40 -2.81
N SER A 60 7.08 10.53 -2.78
CA SER A 60 5.67 10.88 -2.91
C SER A 60 4.84 10.16 -1.87
N THR A 61 3.68 10.74 -1.51
CA THR A 61 2.70 10.10 -0.64
C THR A 61 1.30 10.34 -1.17
N ASP A 62 0.46 9.29 -1.10
CA ASP A 62 -0.90 9.36 -1.58
C ASP A 62 -1.86 8.54 -0.70
N SER A 63 -3.14 8.93 -0.69
CA SER A 63 -4.19 8.32 0.12
C SER A 63 -5.30 7.78 -0.77
N TYR A 64 -5.76 6.58 -0.46
CA TYR A 64 -6.72 5.83 -1.27
C TYR A 64 -7.96 5.51 -0.46
N THR A 65 -9.13 5.86 -1.02
CA THR A 65 -10.45 5.74 -0.39
C THR A 65 -11.50 5.20 -1.37
N VAL A 66 -11.08 4.41 -2.36
CA VAL A 66 -11.95 3.95 -3.45
C VAL A 66 -13.05 3.00 -2.97
N THR A 67 -14.25 3.18 -3.51
CA THR A 67 -15.41 2.30 -3.31
C THR A 67 -16.02 2.02 -4.69
N PRO A 68 -16.24 0.73 -5.07
CA PRO A 68 -15.97 -0.48 -4.28
C PRO A 68 -14.46 -0.78 -4.10
N LEU A 69 -14.12 -1.56 -3.05
CA LEU A 69 -12.72 -1.92 -2.77
C LEU A 69 -12.08 -2.78 -3.88
N PHE A 70 -12.90 -3.57 -4.55
CA PHE A 70 -12.50 -4.45 -5.66
C PHE A 70 -13.32 -4.09 -6.89
N PHE A 71 -12.67 -3.90 -8.01
CA PHE A 71 -13.26 -3.51 -9.27
C PHE A 71 -12.60 -4.26 -10.44
N ALA A 72 -13.13 -4.13 -11.64
CA ALA A 72 -12.57 -4.79 -12.82
C ALA A 72 -11.11 -4.36 -13.04
N GLY A 73 -10.20 -5.32 -13.02
CA GLY A 73 -8.76 -5.11 -13.23
C GLY A 73 -7.96 -4.64 -12.02
N GLY A 74 -8.57 -4.49 -10.83
CA GLY A 74 -7.80 -4.08 -9.66
C GLY A 74 -8.57 -4.02 -8.34
N SER A 75 -7.91 -3.43 -7.36
CA SER A 75 -8.46 -3.18 -6.03
C SER A 75 -7.85 -1.92 -5.42
N ILE A 76 -8.37 -1.49 -4.28
CA ILE A 76 -7.74 -0.42 -3.49
C ILE A 76 -6.27 -0.76 -3.19
N GLY A 77 -5.94 -2.04 -2.98
CA GLY A 77 -4.57 -2.51 -2.74
C GLY A 77 -3.65 -2.28 -3.95
N THR A 78 -4.09 -2.64 -5.16
CA THR A 78 -3.32 -2.41 -6.38
C THR A 78 -3.13 -0.92 -6.66
N LEU A 79 -4.18 -0.11 -6.45
CA LEU A 79 -4.09 1.34 -6.62
C LEU A 79 -3.10 1.96 -5.64
N ALA A 80 -3.13 1.56 -4.37
CA ALA A 80 -2.26 2.10 -3.33
C ALA A 80 -0.77 1.89 -3.63
N VAL A 81 -0.42 0.81 -4.31
CA VAL A 81 0.96 0.57 -4.73
C VAL A 81 1.28 1.31 -6.02
N HIS A 82 0.48 1.09 -7.09
CA HIS A 82 0.82 1.60 -8.41
C HIS A 82 0.75 3.13 -8.49
N GLY A 83 -0.21 3.77 -7.81
CA GLY A 83 -0.33 5.23 -7.81
C GLY A 83 0.92 5.89 -7.25
N THR A 84 1.33 5.51 -6.05
CA THR A 84 2.53 6.08 -5.41
C THR A 84 3.83 5.72 -6.15
N VAL A 85 3.93 4.51 -6.69
CA VAL A 85 5.07 4.10 -7.55
C VAL A 85 5.16 4.97 -8.80
N ASN A 86 4.02 5.25 -9.45
CA ASN A 86 3.97 6.11 -10.63
C ASN A 86 4.43 7.53 -10.31
N ASP A 87 3.99 8.11 -9.20
CA ASP A 87 4.39 9.46 -8.79
C ASP A 87 5.91 9.56 -8.61
N VAL A 88 6.51 8.60 -7.90
CA VAL A 88 7.96 8.56 -7.73
C VAL A 88 8.67 8.43 -9.08
N ALA A 89 8.14 7.60 -9.99
CA ALA A 89 8.71 7.37 -11.30
C ALA A 89 8.64 8.62 -12.20
N MET A 90 7.64 9.50 -12.01
CA MET A 90 7.49 10.74 -12.81
C MET A 90 8.65 11.71 -12.66
N LEU A 91 9.43 11.62 -11.57
CA LEU A 91 10.67 12.38 -11.40
C LEU A 91 11.91 11.70 -12.02
N GLY A 92 11.72 10.68 -12.88
CA GLY A 92 12.84 9.92 -13.44
C GLY A 92 13.60 9.16 -12.34
N ALA A 93 12.88 8.68 -11.35
CA ALA A 93 13.42 7.89 -10.26
C ALA A 93 13.03 6.41 -10.42
N ARG A 94 13.84 5.54 -9.84
CA ARG A 94 13.51 4.12 -9.64
C ARG A 94 12.89 3.98 -8.26
N PRO A 95 11.59 3.71 -8.13
CA PRO A 95 10.97 3.39 -6.86
C PRO A 95 11.65 2.18 -6.22
N ARG A 96 11.83 2.22 -4.89
CA ARG A 96 12.53 1.15 -4.15
C ARG A 96 11.72 0.67 -2.97
N TYR A 97 11.18 1.61 -2.20
CA TYR A 97 10.55 1.31 -0.93
C TYR A 97 9.23 2.04 -0.78
N LEU A 98 8.28 1.38 -0.12
CA LEU A 98 6.99 1.94 0.27
C LEU A 98 6.80 1.80 1.78
N SER A 99 6.14 2.78 2.37
CA SER A 99 5.40 2.59 3.62
C SER A 99 3.94 2.26 3.30
N CYS A 100 3.25 1.61 4.25
CA CYS A 100 1.82 1.34 4.14
C CYS A 100 1.14 1.61 5.48
N ALA A 101 0.28 2.63 5.54
CA ALA A 101 -0.57 2.89 6.68
C ALA A 101 -2.03 2.59 6.34
N CYS A 102 -2.71 1.84 7.22
CA CYS A 102 -4.10 1.46 7.04
C CYS A 102 -4.97 2.02 8.18
N ILE A 103 -6.09 2.66 7.82
CA ILE A 103 -7.18 2.99 8.74
C ILE A 103 -8.33 2.03 8.41
N ILE A 104 -8.70 1.19 9.37
CA ILE A 104 -9.62 0.08 9.17
C ILE A 104 -10.86 0.30 10.03
N GLU A 105 -12.04 0.13 9.45
CA GLU A 105 -13.30 0.19 10.18
C GLU A 105 -13.49 -1.07 11.02
N GLU A 106 -13.91 -0.90 12.27
CA GLU A 106 -14.29 -2.02 13.12
C GLU A 106 -15.41 -2.85 12.50
N GLY A 107 -15.22 -4.17 12.47
CA GLY A 107 -16.16 -5.11 11.87
C GLY A 107 -15.87 -5.43 10.40
N LEU A 108 -14.81 -4.89 9.80
CA LEU A 108 -14.32 -5.35 8.50
C LEU A 108 -13.98 -6.84 8.59
N GLU A 109 -14.38 -7.62 7.58
CA GLU A 109 -14.03 -9.03 7.51
C GLU A 109 -12.53 -9.21 7.28
N LEU A 110 -11.91 -10.09 8.04
CA LEU A 110 -10.48 -10.36 7.93
C LEU A 110 -10.10 -10.86 6.52
N SER A 111 -11.00 -11.61 5.87
CA SER A 111 -10.85 -12.10 4.49
C SER A 111 -10.72 -10.96 3.47
N ILE A 112 -11.46 -9.86 3.68
CA ILE A 112 -11.39 -8.67 2.82
C ILE A 112 -10.03 -7.99 3.00
N LEU A 113 -9.58 -7.81 4.24
CA LEU A 113 -8.26 -7.23 4.50
C LEU A 113 -7.14 -8.11 3.93
N ASP A 114 -7.19 -9.44 4.17
CA ASP A 114 -6.18 -10.38 3.64
C ASP A 114 -6.08 -10.30 2.12
N ARG A 115 -7.21 -10.20 1.42
CA ARG A 115 -7.24 -10.02 -0.04
C ARG A 115 -6.63 -8.68 -0.47
N VAL A 116 -6.96 -7.58 0.20
CA VAL A 116 -6.38 -6.25 -0.10
C VAL A 116 -4.86 -6.28 0.06
N VAL A 117 -4.37 -6.86 1.17
CA VAL A 117 -2.93 -6.95 1.46
C VAL A 117 -2.21 -7.87 0.47
N ALA A 118 -2.84 -8.98 0.06
CA ALA A 118 -2.32 -9.86 -0.99
C ALA A 118 -2.20 -9.14 -2.34
N ASP A 119 -3.22 -8.35 -2.73
CA ASP A 119 -3.20 -7.56 -3.95
C ASP A 119 -2.09 -6.50 -3.92
N MET A 120 -1.88 -5.84 -2.76
CA MET A 120 -0.75 -4.92 -2.55
C MET A 120 0.60 -5.62 -2.72
N ALA A 121 0.77 -6.80 -2.14
CA ALA A 121 2.01 -7.57 -2.24
C ALA A 121 2.33 -7.96 -3.68
N ALA A 122 1.32 -8.43 -4.43
CA ALA A 122 1.46 -8.76 -5.83
C ALA A 122 1.83 -7.53 -6.70
N ALA A 123 1.19 -6.39 -6.44
CA ALA A 123 1.50 -5.13 -7.10
C ALA A 123 2.93 -4.64 -6.78
N ALA A 124 3.35 -4.73 -5.51
CA ALA A 124 4.69 -4.37 -5.08
C ALA A 124 5.76 -5.27 -5.73
N GLN A 125 5.49 -6.56 -5.81
CA GLN A 125 6.37 -7.51 -6.53
C GLN A 125 6.49 -7.16 -8.00
N THR A 126 5.37 -6.85 -8.67
CA THR A 126 5.35 -6.45 -10.09
C THR A 126 6.13 -5.15 -10.33
N ALA A 127 5.99 -4.18 -9.42
CA ALA A 127 6.69 -2.90 -9.49
C ALA A 127 8.16 -2.98 -9.06
N GLY A 128 8.61 -4.11 -8.48
CA GLY A 128 9.97 -4.28 -7.98
C GLY A 128 10.27 -3.43 -6.74
N VAL A 129 9.26 -3.15 -5.90
CA VAL A 129 9.38 -2.37 -4.67
C VAL A 129 9.11 -3.23 -3.44
N HIS A 130 9.61 -2.80 -2.27
CA HIS A 130 9.34 -3.44 -1.01
C HIS A 130 8.53 -2.53 -0.09
N ILE A 131 7.51 -3.08 0.56
CA ILE A 131 6.82 -2.42 1.67
C ILE A 131 7.65 -2.71 2.92
N VAL A 132 8.23 -1.68 3.52
CA VAL A 132 9.29 -1.83 4.53
C VAL A 132 8.92 -1.30 5.91
N THR A 133 7.83 -0.58 6.02
CA THR A 133 7.26 -0.06 7.28
C THR A 133 5.79 0.25 7.10
N GLY A 134 5.06 0.40 8.18
CA GLY A 134 3.65 0.76 8.11
C GLY A 134 3.03 1.04 9.47
N ASP A 135 1.75 1.41 9.46
CA ASP A 135 0.93 1.58 10.65
C ASP A 135 -0.47 1.03 10.42
N THR A 136 -1.15 0.65 11.49
CA THR A 136 -2.52 0.14 11.45
C THR A 136 -3.33 0.75 12.56
N LYS A 137 -4.41 1.43 12.19
CA LYS A 137 -5.42 1.94 13.12
C LYS A 137 -6.76 1.28 12.84
N VAL A 138 -7.46 0.89 13.89
CA VAL A 138 -8.86 0.47 13.81
C VAL A 138 -9.71 1.58 14.42
N VAL A 139 -10.70 2.04 13.67
CA VAL A 139 -11.64 3.10 14.07
C VAL A 139 -13.04 2.51 14.27
N PRO A 140 -13.89 3.12 15.12
CA PRO A 140 -15.26 2.68 15.30
C PRO A 140 -16.06 2.67 14.00
N ARG A 141 -17.11 1.86 13.94
CA ARG A 141 -18.03 1.80 12.79
C ARG A 141 -18.55 3.18 12.42
N GLY A 142 -18.59 3.47 11.10
CA GLY A 142 -19.03 4.75 10.54
C GLY A 142 -17.98 5.86 10.57
N MET A 143 -16.76 5.58 11.06
CA MET A 143 -15.66 6.55 11.09
C MET A 143 -14.73 6.46 9.86
N CYS A 144 -14.82 5.39 9.09
CA CYS A 144 -14.29 5.30 7.73
C CYS A 144 -15.15 4.33 6.91
N ASP A 145 -14.98 4.31 5.59
CA ASP A 145 -15.67 3.35 4.72
C ASP A 145 -14.78 2.11 4.52
N LYS A 146 -14.94 1.13 5.39
CA LYS A 146 -14.23 -0.16 5.38
C LYS A 146 -12.73 -0.03 5.63
N ILE A 147 -11.97 0.52 4.68
CA ILE A 147 -10.52 0.71 4.79
C ILE A 147 -10.07 1.91 3.95
N PHE A 148 -9.20 2.72 4.54
CA PHE A 148 -8.40 3.74 3.85
C PHE A 148 -6.94 3.35 3.93
N ILE A 149 -6.21 3.57 2.83
CA ILE A 149 -4.79 3.23 2.74
C ILE A 149 -4.01 4.48 2.36
N ASN A 150 -2.92 4.74 3.07
CA ASN A 150 -1.91 5.71 2.67
C ASN A 150 -0.60 4.98 2.38
N THR A 151 0.02 5.30 1.26
CA THR A 151 1.37 4.83 0.94
C THR A 151 2.29 6.01 0.71
N THR A 152 3.54 5.86 1.16
CA THR A 152 4.62 6.79 0.85
C THR A 152 5.71 6.03 0.14
N GLY A 153 6.10 6.52 -1.03
CA GLY A 153 7.13 5.91 -1.87
C GLY A 153 8.45 6.70 -1.82
N VAL A 154 9.55 5.96 -1.83
CA VAL A 154 10.90 6.52 -1.93
C VAL A 154 11.65 5.82 -3.07
N GLY A 155 12.35 6.62 -3.91
CA GLY A 155 13.12 6.10 -5.03
C GLY A 155 14.40 6.88 -5.29
N GLU A 156 15.31 6.26 -6.02
CA GLU A 156 16.59 6.81 -6.45
C GLU A 156 16.41 7.53 -7.79
N ILE A 157 16.71 8.83 -7.85
CA ILE A 157 16.69 9.58 -9.09
C ILE A 157 17.89 9.18 -9.93
N PHE A 158 17.63 8.74 -11.16
CA PHE A 158 18.65 8.39 -12.16
C PHE A 158 18.62 9.33 -13.38
N ALA A 159 17.54 10.05 -13.58
CA ALA A 159 17.38 10.95 -14.73
C ALA A 159 18.24 12.21 -14.57
N SER A 160 18.87 12.63 -15.67
CA SER A 160 19.60 13.89 -15.74
C SER A 160 19.37 14.53 -17.13
N PRO A 161 18.70 15.66 -17.24
CA PRO A 161 18.06 16.42 -16.17
C PRO A 161 16.86 15.70 -15.53
N VAL A 162 16.52 16.06 -14.30
CA VAL A 162 15.31 15.54 -13.64
C VAL A 162 14.07 16.08 -14.36
N PRO A 163 13.11 15.22 -14.77
CA PRO A 163 11.86 15.66 -15.38
C PRO A 163 11.07 16.59 -14.45
N SER A 164 10.51 17.65 -15.02
CA SER A 164 9.70 18.60 -14.25
C SER A 164 8.72 19.31 -15.17
N GLY A 165 7.47 19.51 -14.70
CA GLY A 165 6.50 20.33 -15.39
C GLY A 165 6.95 21.78 -15.64
N HIS A 166 7.83 22.32 -14.81
CA HIS A 166 8.43 23.66 -15.01
C HIS A 166 9.41 23.71 -16.19
N ALA A 167 9.87 22.58 -16.68
CA ALA A 167 10.78 22.53 -17.84
C ALA A 167 10.04 22.58 -19.18
N ALA A 168 8.71 22.38 -19.18
CA ALA A 168 7.88 22.39 -20.39
C ALA A 168 7.89 23.76 -21.08
N ARG A 169 7.97 23.76 -22.41
CA ARG A 169 8.07 24.97 -23.25
C ARG A 169 7.04 24.94 -24.37
N PRO A 170 6.60 26.11 -24.85
CA PRO A 170 5.81 26.16 -26.09
C PRO A 170 6.54 25.48 -27.26
N GLY A 171 5.84 24.57 -27.92
CA GLY A 171 6.39 23.74 -29.00
C GLY A 171 6.81 22.33 -28.61
N ASP A 172 6.80 21.99 -27.31
CA ASP A 172 7.03 20.63 -26.86
C ASP A 172 5.86 19.71 -27.31
N ALA A 173 6.20 18.47 -27.64
CA ALA A 173 5.21 17.45 -27.96
C ALA A 173 4.56 16.91 -26.70
N VAL A 174 3.23 16.82 -26.67
CA VAL A 174 2.46 16.17 -25.61
C VAL A 174 2.17 14.74 -26.00
N LEU A 175 2.69 13.78 -25.22
CA LEU A 175 2.50 12.36 -25.43
C LEU A 175 1.58 11.79 -24.35
N VAL A 176 0.67 10.90 -24.75
CA VAL A 176 -0.23 10.18 -23.84
C VAL A 176 -0.06 8.69 -24.10
N SER A 177 0.21 7.91 -23.06
CA SER A 177 0.48 6.47 -23.17
C SER A 177 -0.78 5.60 -23.35
N GLY A 178 -1.97 6.17 -23.08
CA GLY A 178 -3.25 5.48 -23.16
C GLY A 178 -4.42 6.45 -23.13
N ALA A 179 -5.64 5.91 -23.17
CA ALA A 179 -6.86 6.71 -23.09
C ALA A 179 -6.99 7.39 -21.73
N LEU A 180 -7.57 8.61 -21.72
CA LEU A 180 -7.89 9.34 -20.51
C LEU A 180 -9.26 8.90 -19.99
N GLY A 181 -9.39 8.72 -18.66
CA GLY A 181 -10.68 8.44 -18.01
C GLY A 181 -10.99 6.97 -17.77
N ASP A 182 -10.18 6.02 -18.24
CA ASP A 182 -10.41 4.58 -18.06
C ASP A 182 -10.51 4.18 -16.59
N HIS A 183 -9.71 4.79 -15.71
CA HIS A 183 -9.78 4.58 -14.27
C HIS A 183 -11.16 4.96 -13.71
N GLY A 184 -11.65 6.15 -14.02
CA GLY A 184 -12.97 6.62 -13.55
C GLY A 184 -14.11 5.75 -14.08
N LEU A 185 -14.08 5.35 -15.35
CA LEU A 185 -15.06 4.45 -15.94
C LEU A 185 -15.06 3.07 -15.28
N THR A 186 -13.87 2.53 -14.99
CA THR A 186 -13.73 1.21 -14.36
C THR A 186 -14.30 1.20 -12.94
N VAL A 187 -13.98 2.22 -12.14
CA VAL A 187 -14.47 2.30 -10.74
C VAL A 187 -15.98 2.58 -10.71
N MET A 188 -16.49 3.49 -11.54
CA MET A 188 -17.92 3.82 -11.58
C MET A 188 -18.80 2.75 -12.22
N GLY A 189 -18.22 1.87 -13.03
CA GLY A 189 -18.93 0.79 -13.72
C GLY A 189 -18.93 -0.56 -12.98
N SER A 190 -18.38 -0.59 -11.75
CA SER A 190 -18.17 -1.83 -10.95
C SER A 190 -19.27 -2.06 -9.91
#